data_74525f562d595a4829fee4ddf58b66b0
#
_entry.id   74525f562d595a4829fee4ddf58b66b0
#
_cell.length_a   1.000
_cell.length_b   1.000
_cell.length_c   1.000
_cell.angle_alpha   90.00
_cell.angle_beta   90.00
_cell.angle_gamma   90.00
#
_symmetry.space_group_name_H-M   'P 1'
#
loop_
_entity.id
_entity.type
_entity.pdbx_description
1 polymer ?
#
loop_
_entity_poly.entity_id
_entity_poly.type
_entity_poly.pdbx_seq_one_letter_code
_entity_poly.pdbx_strand_id
1 'polypeptide(L)'
;MAKTNPGRFFEDYTVGQVIHHAVPRTVSGGERALYHALYPARHALYSSDEFARGCGLPRSPLDDLAAFHIVFGKTVPDISLNAVANLGYAEGRWLKPVYTGDTLRSESEVIGLKENSNGKTGVVYVRTRGINQNADVVMEYVRWVMVRKNDLDAPAPTPIVPALKKTLDVSDLTIPQGLDFSNYDFNLAGEPHRWGDYQIGEIIDHVDGVTVEEAEHMIATRLWQNTAKVHFDATFRPDGQRLIYGGHVISMARALSFNGLANAQIVVGLNGGAHANPCFSGDTVKAWTEVLDRADTSAPGVGALRLRLVATKGAHPKSLRDGDGKYHSDVLLDLDYWALIPQ
;
A
#
# COMPACT_ATOMS: atom_id res chain seq x y z
N MET A 1 19.75 17.82 -25.72
CA MET A 1 19.16 17.01 -24.64
C MET A 1 18.09 16.09 -25.23
N ALA A 2 18.06 14.82 -24.83
CA ALA A 2 16.97 13.91 -25.22
C ALA A 2 15.65 14.44 -24.66
N LYS A 3 14.56 14.30 -25.44
CA LYS A 3 13.20 14.72 -25.01
C LYS A 3 12.51 13.66 -24.15
N THR A 4 13.09 12.45 -24.09
CA THR A 4 12.56 11.31 -23.32
C THR A 4 13.15 11.29 -21.92
N ASN A 5 12.32 10.91 -20.92
CA ASN A 5 12.76 10.70 -19.55
C ASN A 5 13.21 9.23 -19.37
N PRO A 6 14.50 8.94 -19.18
CA PRO A 6 15.00 7.60 -18.95
C PRO A 6 14.77 7.10 -17.52
N GLY A 7 14.21 7.92 -16.64
CA GLY A 7 14.18 7.71 -15.19
C GLY A 7 15.50 8.11 -14.53
N ARG A 8 15.49 8.14 -13.20
CA ARG A 8 16.69 8.42 -12.39
C ARG A 8 17.44 7.13 -12.10
N PHE A 9 18.78 7.24 -12.05
CA PHE A 9 19.66 6.22 -11.53
C PHE A 9 20.14 6.59 -10.12
N PHE A 10 20.83 5.69 -9.44
CA PHE A 10 21.18 5.89 -8.03
C PHE A 10 22.03 7.18 -7.82
N GLU A 11 22.95 7.46 -8.72
CA GLU A 11 23.81 8.65 -8.70
C GLU A 11 23.08 9.99 -8.93
N ASP A 12 21.83 9.95 -9.39
CA ASP A 12 21.02 11.16 -9.65
C ASP A 12 20.31 11.68 -8.40
N TYR A 13 20.43 10.97 -7.25
CA TYR A 13 19.75 11.36 -6.01
C TYR A 13 20.71 12.06 -5.05
N THR A 14 20.16 13.05 -4.34
CA THR A 14 20.85 13.77 -3.27
C THR A 14 19.93 13.82 -2.04
N VAL A 15 20.47 13.56 -0.84
CA VAL A 15 19.72 13.68 0.41
C VAL A 15 19.22 15.11 0.61
N GLY A 16 17.97 15.25 1.01
CA GLY A 16 17.25 16.53 1.12
C GLY A 16 16.62 17.01 -0.19
N GLN A 17 16.87 16.33 -1.32
CA GLN A 17 16.22 16.65 -2.59
C GLN A 17 14.72 16.41 -2.49
N VAL A 18 13.92 17.41 -2.87
CA VAL A 18 12.46 17.30 -3.03
C VAL A 18 12.14 17.13 -4.51
N ILE A 19 11.37 16.10 -4.82
CA ILE A 19 10.94 15.75 -6.17
C ILE A 19 9.43 15.91 -6.25
N HIS A 20 8.96 16.86 -7.07
CA HIS A 20 7.54 17.02 -7.37
C HIS A 20 7.18 16.15 -8.57
N HIS A 21 6.26 15.21 -8.38
CA HIS A 21 5.91 14.24 -9.41
C HIS A 21 4.82 14.76 -10.34
N ALA A 22 5.07 14.65 -11.64
CA ALA A 22 4.03 14.85 -12.65
C ALA A 22 3.23 13.53 -12.79
N VAL A 23 2.00 13.55 -13.12
CA VAL A 23 1.00 14.52 -13.47
C VAL A 23 -0.07 14.52 -12.36
N PRO A 24 -0.71 15.68 -12.02
CA PRO A 24 -1.81 15.67 -11.06
C PRO A 24 -2.99 14.87 -11.61
N ARG A 25 -3.83 14.31 -10.74
CA ARG A 25 -4.99 13.52 -11.13
C ARG A 25 -6.21 13.84 -10.30
N THR A 26 -7.30 14.21 -10.97
CA THR A 26 -8.61 14.32 -10.32
C THR A 26 -9.25 12.95 -10.24
N VAL A 27 -9.63 12.54 -9.04
CA VAL A 27 -10.33 11.28 -8.75
C VAL A 27 -11.74 11.36 -9.27
N SER A 28 -12.15 10.40 -10.07
CA SER A 28 -13.51 10.30 -10.61
C SER A 28 -14.26 9.09 -10.02
N GLY A 29 -15.56 8.98 -10.28
CA GLY A 29 -16.32 7.77 -9.99
C GLY A 29 -15.78 6.52 -10.71
N GLY A 30 -15.06 6.72 -11.82
CA GLY A 30 -14.43 5.65 -12.60
C GLY A 30 -13.33 4.93 -11.84
N GLU A 31 -12.45 5.65 -11.14
CA GLU A 31 -11.41 5.03 -10.32
C GLU A 31 -12.01 4.17 -9.21
N ARG A 32 -13.05 4.66 -8.55
CA ARG A 32 -13.75 3.93 -7.49
C ARG A 32 -14.40 2.66 -8.04
N ALA A 33 -15.13 2.76 -9.15
CA ALA A 33 -15.79 1.61 -9.77
C ALA A 33 -14.77 0.56 -10.25
N LEU A 34 -13.67 1.00 -10.88
CA LEU A 34 -12.61 0.10 -11.33
C LEU A 34 -11.87 -0.55 -10.17
N TYR A 35 -11.63 0.16 -9.06
CA TYR A 35 -11.03 -0.43 -7.87
C TYR A 35 -11.88 -1.58 -7.32
N HIS A 36 -13.19 -1.37 -7.17
CA HIS A 36 -14.12 -2.41 -6.71
C HIS A 36 -14.23 -3.58 -7.69
N ALA A 37 -14.07 -3.35 -8.99
CA ALA A 37 -14.08 -4.41 -10.00
C ALA A 37 -12.78 -5.22 -10.06
N LEU A 38 -11.62 -4.56 -9.89
CA LEU A 38 -10.30 -5.18 -9.91
C LEU A 38 -10.00 -5.98 -8.65
N TYR A 39 -10.53 -5.52 -7.52
CA TYR A 39 -10.35 -6.13 -6.22
C TYR A 39 -11.74 -6.41 -5.64
N PRO A 40 -12.05 -7.62 -5.19
CA PRO A 40 -13.37 -7.93 -4.64
C PRO A 40 -13.62 -7.19 -3.31
N ALA A 41 -13.34 -5.89 -3.30
CA ALA A 41 -13.44 -5.00 -2.15
C ALA A 41 -14.91 -4.69 -1.86
N ARG A 42 -15.38 -5.10 -0.68
CA ARG A 42 -16.79 -5.02 -0.28
C ARG A 42 -17.04 -4.22 0.99
N HIS A 43 -16.00 -3.56 1.53
CA HIS A 43 -16.15 -2.79 2.77
C HIS A 43 -17.21 -1.70 2.58
N ALA A 44 -18.24 -1.73 3.45
CA ALA A 44 -19.46 -0.95 3.29
C ALA A 44 -19.23 0.56 3.24
N LEU A 45 -18.26 1.04 4.01
CA LEU A 45 -17.91 2.47 4.08
C LEU A 45 -17.47 3.03 2.72
N TYR A 46 -16.79 2.23 1.89
CA TYR A 46 -16.34 2.64 0.56
C TYR A 46 -17.36 2.35 -0.54
N SER A 47 -18.34 1.47 -0.26
CA SER A 47 -19.32 1.01 -1.25
C SER A 47 -20.60 1.80 -1.23
N SER A 48 -21.03 2.33 -0.06
CA SER A 48 -22.33 2.97 0.13
C SER A 48 -22.21 4.35 0.73
N ASP A 49 -22.71 5.36 0.00
CA ASP A 49 -22.80 6.73 0.50
C ASP A 49 -23.76 6.85 1.69
N GLU A 50 -24.82 6.03 1.72
CA GLU A 50 -25.76 5.98 2.83
C GLU A 50 -25.09 5.44 4.08
N PHE A 51 -24.37 4.32 3.96
CA PHE A 51 -23.63 3.72 5.05
C PHE A 51 -22.56 4.69 5.60
N ALA A 52 -21.80 5.34 4.71
CA ALA A 52 -20.78 6.30 5.10
C ALA A 52 -21.37 7.50 5.86
N ARG A 53 -22.55 8.01 5.42
CA ARG A 53 -23.26 9.07 6.16
C ARG A 53 -23.76 8.58 7.51
N GLY A 54 -24.22 7.34 7.61
CA GLY A 54 -24.57 6.70 8.89
C GLY A 54 -23.39 6.63 9.87
N CYS A 55 -22.17 6.57 9.33
CA CYS A 55 -20.91 6.60 10.09
C CYS A 55 -20.32 8.02 10.26
N GLY A 56 -21.09 9.08 9.99
CA GLY A 56 -20.67 10.47 10.21
C GLY A 56 -19.81 11.08 9.09
N LEU A 57 -19.55 10.37 8.02
CA LEU A 57 -18.83 10.91 6.86
C LEU A 57 -19.81 11.56 5.85
N PRO A 58 -19.38 12.55 5.07
CA PRO A 58 -20.27 13.24 4.12
C PRO A 58 -20.77 12.32 2.99
N ARG A 59 -19.99 11.33 2.62
CA ARG A 59 -20.25 10.28 1.60
C ARG A 59 -19.15 9.23 1.66
N SER A 60 -19.25 8.17 0.86
CA SER A 60 -18.19 7.18 0.73
C SER A 60 -16.90 7.82 0.23
N PRO A 61 -15.77 7.67 0.95
CA PRO A 61 -14.47 8.05 0.43
C PRO A 61 -14.02 7.09 -0.68
N LEU A 62 -12.96 7.47 -1.39
CA LEU A 62 -12.15 6.52 -2.16
C LEU A 62 -11.49 5.55 -1.19
N ASP A 63 -11.42 4.27 -1.55
CA ASP A 63 -10.69 3.28 -0.74
C ASP A 63 -9.25 3.76 -0.44
N ASP A 64 -8.79 3.55 0.79
CA ASP A 64 -7.50 4.05 1.26
C ASP A 64 -6.33 3.51 0.43
N LEU A 65 -6.41 2.24 0.00
CA LEU A 65 -5.40 1.65 -0.87
C LEU A 65 -5.49 2.19 -2.30
N ALA A 66 -6.68 2.55 -2.79
CA ALA A 66 -6.80 3.24 -4.08
C ALA A 66 -6.13 4.62 -4.04
N ALA A 67 -6.32 5.37 -2.95
CA ALA A 67 -5.61 6.63 -2.73
C ALA A 67 -4.09 6.41 -2.68
N PHE A 68 -3.63 5.39 -1.96
CA PHE A 68 -2.23 4.99 -1.92
C PHE A 68 -1.68 4.70 -3.32
N HIS A 69 -2.39 3.91 -4.14
CA HIS A 69 -1.92 3.58 -5.50
C HIS A 69 -1.83 4.80 -6.40
N ILE A 70 -2.76 5.75 -6.30
CA ILE A 70 -2.70 7.00 -7.08
C ILE A 70 -1.45 7.80 -6.68
N VAL A 71 -1.20 7.97 -5.38
CA VAL A 71 -0.04 8.71 -4.88
C VAL A 71 1.26 7.99 -5.24
N PHE A 72 1.31 6.67 -5.06
CA PHE A 72 2.48 5.83 -5.36
C PHE A 72 2.81 5.83 -6.86
N GLY A 73 1.81 5.60 -7.73
CA GLY A 73 2.02 5.48 -9.18
C GLY A 73 2.69 6.71 -9.79
N LYS A 74 2.36 7.91 -9.29
CA LYS A 74 3.00 9.17 -9.72
C LYS A 74 4.50 9.21 -9.45
N THR A 75 4.96 8.50 -8.44
CA THR A 75 6.39 8.50 -8.07
C THR A 75 7.23 7.58 -8.94
N VAL A 76 6.62 6.66 -9.68
CA VAL A 76 7.33 5.62 -10.43
C VAL A 76 8.28 6.18 -11.49
N PRO A 77 7.91 7.15 -12.33
CA PRO A 77 8.81 7.71 -13.35
C PRO A 77 10.08 8.31 -12.76
N ASP A 78 9.99 8.87 -11.54
CA ASP A 78 11.11 9.59 -10.91
C ASP A 78 11.90 8.76 -9.89
N ILE A 79 11.24 7.79 -9.22
CA ILE A 79 11.86 7.05 -8.11
C ILE A 79 12.19 5.61 -8.50
N SER A 80 11.33 4.94 -9.24
CA SER A 80 11.43 3.48 -9.40
C SER A 80 11.44 2.98 -10.84
N LEU A 81 11.57 3.85 -11.84
CA LEU A 81 11.64 3.40 -13.24
C LEU A 81 12.84 2.49 -13.50
N ASN A 82 13.98 2.77 -12.86
CA ASN A 82 15.21 1.99 -12.89
C ASN A 82 15.44 1.16 -11.62
N ALA A 83 14.38 0.94 -10.84
CA ALA A 83 14.47 0.13 -9.64
C ALA A 83 14.64 -1.36 -9.96
N VAL A 84 15.39 -2.03 -9.09
CA VAL A 84 15.48 -3.48 -9.05
C VAL A 84 14.34 -4.06 -8.21
N ALA A 85 14.06 -3.42 -7.05
CA ALA A 85 13.02 -3.84 -6.13
C ALA A 85 12.59 -2.70 -5.21
N ASN A 86 11.32 -2.70 -4.79
CA ASN A 86 10.85 -1.97 -3.62
C ASN A 86 11.10 -2.85 -2.40
N LEU A 87 11.91 -2.39 -1.46
CA LEU A 87 12.42 -3.21 -0.36
C LEU A 87 11.55 -3.14 0.91
N GLY A 88 10.72 -2.10 1.05
CA GLY A 88 9.84 -1.98 2.20
C GLY A 88 9.19 -0.61 2.35
N TYR A 89 8.33 -0.56 3.37
CA TYR A 89 7.58 0.62 3.78
C TYR A 89 7.71 0.86 5.28
N ALA A 90 7.54 2.09 5.72
CA ALA A 90 7.42 2.47 7.12
C ALA A 90 6.65 3.78 7.25
N GLU A 91 6.17 4.06 8.48
CA GLU A 91 5.59 5.33 8.88
C GLU A 91 4.48 5.83 7.94
N GLY A 92 3.71 4.89 7.33
CA GLY A 92 2.59 5.25 6.48
C GLY A 92 1.42 5.74 7.31
N ARG A 93 0.84 6.90 6.94
CA ARG A 93 -0.31 7.49 7.62
C ARG A 93 -1.32 8.00 6.61
N TRP A 94 -2.58 7.68 6.82
CA TRP A 94 -3.70 8.29 6.12
C TRP A 94 -4.23 9.43 6.98
N LEU A 95 -4.12 10.66 6.50
CA LEU A 95 -4.34 11.87 7.27
C LEU A 95 -5.70 12.51 6.99
N LYS A 96 -6.23 12.31 5.78
CA LYS A 96 -7.56 12.79 5.37
C LYS A 96 -8.17 11.82 4.36
N PRO A 97 -9.48 11.51 4.46
CA PRO A 97 -10.17 10.77 3.42
C PRO A 97 -10.12 11.51 2.08
N VAL A 98 -9.97 10.76 1.01
CA VAL A 98 -10.01 11.26 -0.36
C VAL A 98 -11.39 11.01 -0.95
N TYR A 99 -11.96 11.99 -1.63
CA TYR A 99 -13.28 11.87 -2.23
C TYR A 99 -13.22 12.06 -3.75
N THR A 100 -14.23 11.54 -4.45
CA THR A 100 -14.45 11.86 -5.87
C THR A 100 -14.53 13.37 -6.05
N GLY A 101 -13.74 13.91 -6.99
CA GLY A 101 -13.57 15.35 -7.22
C GLY A 101 -12.27 15.92 -6.65
N ASP A 102 -11.61 15.23 -5.71
CA ASP A 102 -10.29 15.65 -5.24
C ASP A 102 -9.23 15.46 -6.33
N THR A 103 -8.31 16.41 -6.41
CA THR A 103 -7.16 16.34 -7.30
C THR A 103 -5.90 16.06 -6.51
N LEU A 104 -5.31 14.88 -6.74
CA LEU A 104 -4.11 14.43 -6.05
C LEU A 104 -2.85 14.75 -6.84
N ARG A 105 -1.83 15.20 -6.14
CA ARG A 105 -0.45 15.31 -6.57
C ARG A 105 0.45 14.64 -5.54
N SER A 106 1.69 14.33 -5.94
CA SER A 106 2.66 13.68 -5.06
C SER A 106 3.98 14.42 -5.08
N GLU A 107 4.64 14.43 -3.93
CA GLU A 107 6.03 14.86 -3.80
C GLU A 107 6.81 13.86 -2.95
N SER A 108 8.10 13.73 -3.19
CA SER A 108 8.98 12.86 -2.41
C SER A 108 10.24 13.62 -2.00
N GLU A 109 10.60 13.49 -0.73
CA GLU A 109 11.87 13.94 -0.19
C GLU A 109 12.82 12.76 -0.07
N VAL A 110 14.04 12.88 -0.58
CA VAL A 110 15.11 11.88 -0.40
C VAL A 110 15.67 12.04 1.01
N ILE A 111 15.39 11.08 1.89
CA ILE A 111 15.78 11.12 3.31
C ILE A 111 16.98 10.24 3.64
N GLY A 112 17.50 9.48 2.66
CA GLY A 112 18.68 8.67 2.85
C GLY A 112 19.14 7.99 1.57
N LEU A 113 20.43 7.69 1.52
CA LEU A 113 21.10 6.99 0.42
C LEU A 113 22.14 6.03 0.98
N LYS A 114 22.24 4.84 0.39
CA LYS A 114 23.28 3.87 0.72
C LYS A 114 23.64 3.05 -0.52
N GLU A 115 24.88 3.19 -1.02
CA GLU A 115 25.38 2.31 -2.07
C GLU A 115 25.55 0.88 -1.54
N ASN A 116 25.18 -0.11 -2.34
CA ASN A 116 25.38 -1.50 -2.03
C ASN A 116 26.83 -1.94 -2.29
N SER A 117 27.30 -2.95 -1.57
CA SER A 117 28.70 -3.45 -1.66
C SER A 117 29.10 -3.94 -3.06
N ASN A 118 28.14 -4.22 -3.94
CA ASN A 118 28.40 -4.63 -5.32
C ASN A 118 28.79 -3.47 -6.25
N GLY A 119 28.66 -2.21 -5.79
CA GLY A 119 28.95 -1.00 -6.58
C GLY A 119 28.03 -0.77 -7.80
N LYS A 120 26.99 -1.61 -7.99
CA LYS A 120 26.11 -1.56 -9.18
C LYS A 120 24.71 -1.03 -8.86
N THR A 121 24.38 -0.96 -7.58
CA THR A 121 23.06 -0.52 -7.09
C THR A 121 23.22 0.24 -5.80
N GLY A 122 22.21 1.02 -5.44
CA GLY A 122 22.09 1.61 -4.13
C GLY A 122 20.66 1.66 -3.64
N VAL A 123 20.47 1.91 -2.36
CA VAL A 123 19.17 2.05 -1.71
C VAL A 123 18.86 3.53 -1.54
N VAL A 124 17.72 3.95 -2.08
CA VAL A 124 17.17 5.31 -1.96
C VAL A 124 15.99 5.26 -1.00
N TYR A 125 16.07 6.01 0.08
CA TYR A 125 14.98 6.18 1.06
C TYR A 125 14.23 7.47 0.74
N VAL A 126 12.93 7.39 0.55
CA VAL A 126 12.09 8.55 0.25
C VAL A 126 10.88 8.61 1.17
N ARG A 127 10.58 9.83 1.64
CA ARG A 127 9.31 10.17 2.29
C ARG A 127 8.41 10.77 1.22
N THR A 128 7.31 10.12 0.92
CA THR A 128 6.35 10.57 -0.09
C THR A 128 5.09 11.09 0.58
N ARG A 129 4.58 12.22 0.08
CA ARG A 129 3.31 12.84 0.48
C ARG A 129 2.35 12.89 -0.70
N GLY A 130 1.11 12.48 -0.46
CA GLY A 130 -0.03 12.74 -1.32
C GLY A 130 -0.72 14.01 -0.87
N ILE A 131 -0.95 14.94 -1.78
CA ILE A 131 -1.45 16.30 -1.49
C ILE A 131 -2.67 16.57 -2.36
N ASN A 132 -3.76 17.07 -1.77
CA ASN A 132 -4.97 17.44 -2.51
C ASN A 132 -4.91 18.87 -3.09
N GLN A 133 -5.98 19.31 -3.74
CA GLN A 133 -6.10 20.64 -4.36
C GLN A 133 -6.06 21.81 -3.34
N ASN A 134 -6.35 21.52 -2.07
CA ASN A 134 -6.34 22.52 -0.99
C ASN A 134 -4.99 22.61 -0.28
N ALA A 135 -3.96 21.95 -0.81
CA ALA A 135 -2.65 21.78 -0.20
C ALA A 135 -2.65 20.96 1.11
N ASP A 136 -3.72 20.22 1.40
CA ASP A 136 -3.73 19.29 2.52
C ASP A 136 -2.93 18.02 2.16
N VAL A 137 -2.09 17.57 3.08
CA VAL A 137 -1.49 16.24 3.00
C VAL A 137 -2.56 15.21 3.36
N VAL A 138 -2.96 14.38 2.38
CA VAL A 138 -3.98 13.35 2.58
C VAL A 138 -3.38 12.04 3.07
N MET A 139 -2.12 11.77 2.70
CA MET A 139 -1.36 10.64 3.20
C MET A 139 0.13 10.90 3.07
N GLU A 140 0.91 10.20 3.88
CA GLU A 140 2.37 10.13 3.73
C GLU A 140 2.90 8.73 4.06
N TYR A 141 4.04 8.35 3.51
CA TYR A 141 4.74 7.12 3.85
C TYR A 141 6.22 7.22 3.52
N VAL A 142 7.01 6.41 4.18
CA VAL A 142 8.41 6.17 3.80
C VAL A 142 8.50 4.84 3.05
N ARG A 143 9.28 4.81 1.98
CA ARG A 143 9.71 3.58 1.32
C ARG A 143 11.18 3.62 0.98
N TRP A 144 11.78 2.47 0.78
CA TRP A 144 13.14 2.38 0.27
C TRP A 144 13.21 1.42 -0.91
N VAL A 145 13.96 1.86 -1.91
CA VAL A 145 13.97 1.26 -3.24
C VAL A 145 15.42 0.97 -3.62
N MET A 146 15.68 -0.23 -4.11
CA MET A 146 16.99 -0.56 -4.70
C MET A 146 17.01 -0.06 -6.14
N VAL A 147 17.87 0.90 -6.45
CA VAL A 147 18.00 1.54 -7.76
C VAL A 147 19.34 1.19 -8.38
N ARG A 148 19.36 0.97 -9.68
CA ARG A 148 20.59 0.71 -10.47
C ARG A 148 21.43 1.97 -10.58
N LYS A 149 22.76 1.80 -10.67
CA LYS A 149 23.67 2.82 -11.19
C LYS A 149 23.76 2.70 -12.71
N ASN A 150 23.85 3.83 -13.39
CA ASN A 150 24.16 3.93 -14.81
C ASN A 150 25.67 4.18 -15.01
N ASP A 151 26.22 5.10 -14.23
CA ASP A 151 27.67 5.35 -14.15
C ASP A 151 28.25 4.59 -12.96
N LEU A 152 28.94 3.48 -13.24
CA LEU A 152 29.54 2.64 -12.19
C LEU A 152 30.74 3.32 -11.52
N ASP A 153 31.35 4.31 -12.16
CA ASP A 153 32.47 5.08 -11.63
C ASP A 153 32.04 6.32 -10.83
N ALA A 154 30.73 6.63 -10.85
CA ALA A 154 30.18 7.70 -10.02
C ALA A 154 30.54 7.50 -8.55
N PRO A 155 31.00 8.54 -7.84
CA PRO A 155 31.42 8.41 -6.45
C PRO A 155 30.25 8.00 -5.56
N ALA A 156 30.52 7.07 -4.62
CA ALA A 156 29.53 6.67 -3.63
C ALA A 156 29.17 7.85 -2.71
N PRO A 157 27.90 8.13 -2.46
CA PRO A 157 27.52 9.13 -1.47
C PRO A 157 27.88 8.67 -0.05
N THR A 158 28.06 9.63 0.86
CA THR A 158 28.13 9.31 2.29
C THR A 158 26.86 8.55 2.70
N PRO A 159 26.95 7.33 3.28
CA PRO A 159 25.78 6.56 3.61
C PRO A 159 24.93 7.23 4.69
N ILE A 160 23.65 7.45 4.39
CA ILE A 160 22.64 7.91 5.35
C ILE A 160 21.49 6.92 5.31
N VAL A 161 21.29 6.20 6.42
CA VAL A 161 20.13 5.31 6.62
C VAL A 161 19.26 5.94 7.68
N PRO A 162 18.02 6.36 7.35
CA PRO A 162 17.15 7.03 8.31
C PRO A 162 16.76 6.07 9.44
N ALA A 163 16.66 6.61 10.66
CA ALA A 163 16.05 5.91 11.79
C ALA A 163 14.52 5.99 11.63
N LEU A 164 13.88 4.86 11.32
CA LEU A 164 12.45 4.78 11.09
C LEU A 164 11.75 4.10 12.28
N LYS A 165 10.55 4.56 12.61
CA LYS A 165 9.70 3.88 13.59
C LYS A 165 9.35 2.48 13.07
N LYS A 166 9.51 1.47 13.92
CA LYS A 166 9.06 0.09 13.60
C LYS A 166 7.53 -0.03 13.68
N THR A 167 6.91 0.81 14.51
CA THR A 167 5.48 0.81 14.77
C THR A 167 5.04 2.25 15.01
N LEU A 168 3.91 2.63 14.43
CA LEU A 168 3.24 3.90 14.77
C LEU A 168 2.65 3.78 16.16
N ASP A 169 2.76 4.86 16.94
CA ASP A 169 2.03 4.98 18.18
C ASP A 169 0.55 5.24 17.88
N VAL A 170 -0.35 4.88 18.79
CA VAL A 170 -1.79 5.14 18.61
C VAL A 170 -2.07 6.63 18.42
N SER A 171 -1.29 7.50 19.07
CA SER A 171 -1.36 8.95 18.90
C SER A 171 -0.94 9.46 17.52
N ASP A 172 -0.24 8.66 16.74
CA ASP A 172 0.12 8.98 15.34
C ASP A 172 -1.04 8.69 14.36
N LEU A 173 -2.04 7.93 14.79
CA LEU A 173 -3.19 7.55 13.96
C LEU A 173 -4.16 8.71 13.84
N THR A 174 -4.51 9.06 12.61
CA THR A 174 -5.48 10.12 12.34
C THR A 174 -6.87 9.52 12.12
N ILE A 175 -7.82 9.91 12.97
CA ILE A 175 -9.21 9.50 12.80
C ILE A 175 -9.89 10.51 11.85
N PRO A 176 -10.60 10.06 10.82
CA PRO A 176 -11.35 10.96 9.95
C PRO A 176 -12.31 11.86 10.74
N GLN A 177 -12.31 13.15 10.43
CA GLN A 177 -13.17 14.10 11.10
C GLN A 177 -14.65 13.72 10.94
N GLY A 178 -15.38 13.67 12.04
CA GLY A 178 -16.81 13.34 12.07
C GLY A 178 -17.10 11.85 12.09
N LEU A 179 -16.09 10.98 12.00
CA LEU A 179 -16.30 9.54 12.08
C LEU A 179 -16.91 9.15 13.42
N ASP A 180 -18.03 8.44 13.38
CA ASP A 180 -18.78 7.95 14.52
C ASP A 180 -19.39 6.59 14.20
N PHE A 181 -19.00 5.55 14.95
CA PHE A 181 -19.50 4.20 14.80
C PHE A 181 -20.54 3.82 15.87
N SER A 182 -21.05 4.78 16.66
CA SER A 182 -22.07 4.50 17.70
C SER A 182 -23.34 3.86 17.15
N ASN A 183 -23.69 4.16 15.88
CA ASN A 183 -24.87 3.60 15.19
C ASN A 183 -24.47 2.74 13.99
N TYR A 184 -23.33 2.06 14.08
CA TYR A 184 -22.84 1.21 12.99
C TYR A 184 -23.78 0.04 12.70
N ASP A 185 -24.14 -0.15 11.43
CA ASP A 185 -25.03 -1.23 11.00
C ASP A 185 -24.23 -2.48 10.60
N PHE A 186 -24.12 -3.42 11.52
CA PHE A 186 -23.40 -4.68 11.33
C PHE A 186 -24.06 -5.59 10.29
N ASN A 187 -25.39 -5.48 10.09
CA ASN A 187 -26.08 -6.28 9.09
C ASN A 187 -25.74 -5.81 7.67
N LEU A 188 -25.73 -4.49 7.46
CA LEU A 188 -25.33 -3.91 6.18
C LEU A 188 -23.82 -4.08 5.91
N ALA A 189 -23.00 -4.10 6.97
CA ALA A 189 -21.57 -4.33 6.85
C ALA A 189 -21.19 -5.78 6.54
N GLY A 190 -22.07 -6.75 6.87
CA GLY A 190 -21.94 -8.15 6.50
C GLY A 190 -21.31 -9.08 7.55
N GLU A 191 -20.89 -8.55 8.71
CA GLU A 191 -20.34 -9.31 9.83
C GLU A 191 -20.78 -8.75 11.18
N PRO A 192 -20.98 -9.61 12.22
CA PRO A 192 -21.34 -9.15 13.55
C PRO A 192 -20.14 -8.76 14.44
N HIS A 193 -18.91 -9.08 14.04
CA HIS A 193 -17.72 -8.98 14.90
C HIS A 193 -17.34 -7.52 15.16
N ARG A 194 -17.06 -7.25 16.45
CA ARG A 194 -16.69 -5.92 16.96
C ARG A 194 -15.24 -5.91 17.39
N TRP A 195 -14.68 -4.75 17.64
CA TRP A 195 -13.34 -4.56 18.19
C TRP A 195 -13.01 -5.47 19.40
N GLY A 196 -13.98 -5.64 20.31
CA GLY A 196 -13.83 -6.47 21.51
C GLY A 196 -13.78 -7.96 21.27
N ASP A 197 -14.24 -8.44 20.11
CA ASP A 197 -14.31 -9.88 19.79
C ASP A 197 -12.95 -10.44 19.34
N TYR A 198 -12.05 -9.60 18.88
CA TYR A 198 -10.73 -10.03 18.41
C TYR A 198 -9.72 -10.13 19.56
N GLN A 199 -8.91 -11.19 19.56
CA GLN A 199 -7.87 -11.42 20.56
C GLN A 199 -6.47 -11.17 19.97
N ILE A 200 -5.56 -10.58 20.78
CA ILE A 200 -4.15 -10.44 20.37
C ILE A 200 -3.54 -11.83 20.20
N GLY A 201 -2.88 -12.06 19.08
CA GLY A 201 -2.33 -13.34 18.65
C GLY A 201 -3.33 -14.23 17.90
N GLU A 202 -4.59 -13.81 17.75
CA GLU A 202 -5.58 -14.51 16.92
C GLU A 202 -5.15 -14.52 15.47
N ILE A 203 -5.27 -15.69 14.83
CA ILE A 203 -5.02 -15.86 13.39
C ILE A 203 -6.35 -16.15 12.70
N ILE A 204 -6.68 -15.33 11.71
CA ILE A 204 -7.90 -15.40 10.91
C ILE A 204 -7.51 -15.84 9.50
N ASP A 205 -7.90 -17.06 9.12
CA ASP A 205 -7.80 -17.53 7.73
C ASP A 205 -9.00 -16.98 6.96
N HIS A 206 -8.72 -16.22 5.87
CA HIS A 206 -9.78 -15.62 5.06
C HIS A 206 -10.44 -16.61 4.08
N VAL A 207 -9.98 -17.86 4.06
CA VAL A 207 -10.55 -19.01 3.35
C VAL A 207 -10.53 -18.88 1.82
N ASP A 208 -10.99 -17.73 1.31
CA ASP A 208 -11.12 -17.47 -0.12
C ASP A 208 -9.75 -17.31 -0.82
N GLY A 209 -9.74 -17.40 -2.13
CA GLY A 209 -8.58 -17.11 -2.95
C GLY A 209 -8.99 -16.46 -4.26
N VAL A 210 -8.07 -15.72 -4.87
CA VAL A 210 -8.27 -15.09 -6.17
C VAL A 210 -7.08 -15.38 -7.08
N THR A 211 -7.35 -15.89 -8.28
CA THR A 211 -6.31 -16.10 -9.30
C THR A 211 -6.04 -14.79 -10.03
N VAL A 212 -4.76 -14.44 -10.14
CA VAL A 212 -4.33 -13.20 -10.78
C VAL A 212 -4.46 -13.33 -12.29
N GLU A 213 -5.23 -12.44 -12.90
CA GLU A 213 -5.39 -12.37 -14.35
C GLU A 213 -4.50 -11.28 -14.96
N GLU A 214 -3.90 -11.57 -16.10
CA GLU A 214 -2.98 -10.65 -16.74
C GLU A 214 -3.67 -9.35 -17.21
N ALA A 215 -4.88 -9.47 -17.74
CA ALA A 215 -5.65 -8.33 -18.21
C ALA A 215 -6.05 -7.38 -17.05
N GLU A 216 -6.43 -7.92 -15.91
CA GLU A 216 -6.75 -7.15 -14.71
C GLU A 216 -5.53 -6.41 -14.18
N HIS A 217 -4.38 -7.08 -14.11
CA HIS A 217 -3.13 -6.44 -13.72
C HIS A 217 -2.75 -5.31 -14.67
N MET A 218 -2.93 -5.48 -15.99
CA MET A 218 -2.66 -4.42 -16.97
C MET A 218 -3.62 -3.24 -16.84
N ILE A 219 -4.89 -3.48 -16.49
CA ILE A 219 -5.84 -2.40 -16.15
C ILE A 219 -5.37 -1.68 -14.88
N ALA A 220 -4.98 -2.42 -13.84
CA ALA A 220 -4.49 -1.85 -12.59
C ALA A 220 -3.25 -0.97 -12.80
N THR A 221 -2.23 -1.43 -13.54
CA THR A 221 -1.02 -0.64 -13.80
C THR A 221 -1.33 0.67 -14.53
N ARG A 222 -2.27 0.66 -15.49
CA ARG A 222 -2.71 1.86 -16.22
C ARG A 222 -3.53 2.78 -15.32
N LEU A 223 -4.44 2.21 -14.54
CA LEU A 223 -5.29 2.96 -13.61
C LEU A 223 -4.44 3.74 -12.61
N TRP A 224 -3.39 3.13 -12.08
CA TRP A 224 -2.50 3.76 -11.11
C TRP A 224 -1.33 4.51 -11.73
N GLN A 225 -1.21 4.52 -13.06
CA GLN A 225 -0.09 5.13 -13.79
C GLN A 225 1.28 4.56 -13.35
N ASN A 226 1.31 3.30 -12.93
CA ASN A 226 2.56 2.61 -12.62
C ASN A 226 3.21 2.13 -13.91
N THR A 227 4.18 2.91 -14.41
CA THR A 227 4.84 2.70 -15.71
C THR A 227 6.17 1.92 -15.60
N ALA A 228 6.44 1.27 -14.46
CA ALA A 228 7.64 0.43 -14.33
C ALA A 228 7.60 -0.69 -15.36
N LYS A 229 8.63 -0.76 -16.21
CA LYS A 229 8.68 -1.69 -17.37
C LYS A 229 8.43 -3.14 -16.99
N VAL A 230 8.93 -3.56 -15.84
CA VAL A 230 8.78 -4.93 -15.33
C VAL A 230 7.30 -5.34 -15.13
N HIS A 231 6.40 -4.37 -14.89
CA HIS A 231 4.97 -4.60 -14.72
C HIS A 231 4.19 -4.39 -16.02
N PHE A 232 4.76 -3.67 -16.98
CA PHE A 232 4.03 -3.10 -18.10
C PHE A 232 4.40 -3.72 -19.44
N ASP A 233 5.70 -4.06 -19.63
CA ASP A 233 6.26 -4.50 -20.91
C ASP A 233 6.72 -5.97 -20.79
N ALA A 234 6.03 -6.88 -21.50
CA ALA A 234 6.36 -8.31 -21.52
C ALA A 234 7.76 -8.60 -22.12
N THR A 235 8.26 -7.70 -22.98
CA THR A 235 9.58 -7.87 -23.61
C THR A 235 10.73 -7.48 -22.68
N PHE A 236 10.45 -6.85 -21.55
CA PHE A 236 11.47 -6.40 -20.60
C PHE A 236 12.19 -7.56 -19.90
N ARG A 237 11.51 -8.67 -19.69
CA ARG A 237 12.05 -9.87 -19.06
C ARG A 237 12.30 -10.97 -20.11
N PRO A 238 13.40 -11.76 -19.99
CA PRO A 238 13.70 -12.82 -20.93
C PRO A 238 12.64 -13.93 -21.00
N ASP A 239 11.89 -14.15 -19.90
CA ASP A 239 10.82 -15.15 -19.80
C ASP A 239 9.47 -14.67 -20.39
N GLY A 240 9.40 -13.42 -20.85
CA GLY A 240 8.19 -12.84 -21.42
C GLY A 240 7.07 -12.58 -20.40
N GLN A 241 7.30 -12.80 -19.10
CA GLN A 241 6.31 -12.59 -18.06
C GLN A 241 6.39 -11.19 -17.48
N ARG A 242 5.25 -10.59 -17.14
CA ARG A 242 5.18 -9.36 -16.38
C ARG A 242 5.09 -9.68 -14.90
N LEU A 243 5.98 -9.09 -14.11
CA LEU A 243 5.88 -9.16 -12.65
C LEU A 243 4.65 -8.40 -12.20
N ILE A 244 3.81 -9.02 -11.38
CA ILE A 244 2.63 -8.36 -10.81
C ILE A 244 3.08 -7.23 -9.89
N TYR A 245 2.45 -6.07 -10.02
CA TYR A 245 2.67 -4.92 -9.15
C TYR A 245 2.35 -5.28 -7.70
N GLY A 246 3.29 -5.05 -6.79
CA GLY A 246 3.12 -5.42 -5.37
C GLY A 246 1.88 -4.81 -4.71
N GLY A 247 1.52 -3.58 -5.08
CA GLY A 247 0.27 -2.96 -4.62
C GLY A 247 -0.99 -3.70 -5.08
N HIS A 248 -0.95 -4.35 -6.25
CA HIS A 248 -2.05 -5.22 -6.70
C HIS A 248 -2.26 -6.38 -5.72
N VAL A 249 -1.16 -7.00 -5.27
CA VAL A 249 -1.20 -8.07 -4.25
C VAL A 249 -1.71 -7.54 -2.90
N ILE A 250 -1.30 -6.32 -2.49
CA ILE A 250 -1.80 -5.69 -1.26
C ILE A 250 -3.33 -5.54 -1.31
N SER A 251 -3.86 -4.99 -2.41
CA SER A 251 -5.31 -4.77 -2.54
C SER A 251 -6.10 -6.07 -2.63
N MET A 252 -5.59 -7.09 -3.32
CA MET A 252 -6.22 -8.41 -3.35
C MET A 252 -6.26 -9.05 -1.95
N ALA A 253 -5.15 -9.04 -1.23
CA ALA A 253 -5.08 -9.58 0.12
C ALA A 253 -6.01 -8.83 1.08
N ARG A 254 -6.05 -7.49 0.99
CA ARG A 254 -6.97 -6.67 1.80
C ARG A 254 -8.43 -6.95 1.47
N ALA A 255 -8.76 -7.16 0.20
CA ALA A 255 -10.12 -7.51 -0.22
C ALA A 255 -10.53 -8.91 0.28
N LEU A 256 -9.62 -9.89 0.24
CA LEU A 256 -9.85 -11.22 0.81
C LEU A 256 -10.07 -11.16 2.31
N SER A 257 -9.44 -10.21 3.02
CA SER A 257 -9.61 -10.05 4.46
C SER A 257 -11.03 -9.58 4.87
N PHE A 258 -11.88 -9.22 3.92
CA PHE A 258 -13.29 -8.96 4.19
C PHE A 258 -13.97 -10.16 4.89
N ASN A 259 -13.60 -11.38 4.54
CA ASN A 259 -14.09 -12.58 5.22
C ASN A 259 -13.37 -12.73 6.57
N GLY A 260 -14.03 -12.33 7.66
CA GLY A 260 -13.51 -12.33 9.03
C GLY A 260 -13.01 -10.97 9.54
N LEU A 261 -12.94 -9.93 8.68
CA LEU A 261 -12.55 -8.55 9.04
C LEU A 261 -13.35 -7.49 8.24
N ALA A 262 -14.62 -7.80 7.89
CA ALA A 262 -15.46 -6.86 7.14
C ALA A 262 -15.63 -5.51 7.84
N ASN A 263 -15.62 -5.52 9.18
CA ASN A 263 -15.80 -4.33 9.99
C ASN A 263 -14.51 -3.54 10.26
N ALA A 264 -13.33 -4.06 9.90
CA ALA A 264 -12.08 -3.30 9.90
C ALA A 264 -12.05 -2.38 8.67
N GLN A 265 -12.78 -1.27 8.73
CA GLN A 265 -13.18 -0.46 7.58
C GLN A 265 -12.03 0.39 7.01
N ILE A 266 -11.39 1.21 7.82
CA ILE A 266 -10.48 2.28 7.38
C ILE A 266 -9.05 1.94 7.74
N VAL A 267 -8.14 1.96 6.77
CA VAL A 267 -6.69 1.87 7.01
C VAL A 267 -6.19 3.25 7.40
N VAL A 268 -5.59 3.37 8.60
CA VAL A 268 -5.10 4.65 9.12
C VAL A 268 -3.59 4.69 9.32
N GLY A 269 -2.93 3.52 9.38
CA GLY A 269 -1.50 3.44 9.60
C GLY A 269 -0.87 2.25 8.91
N LEU A 270 0.35 2.40 8.40
CA LEU A 270 1.19 1.35 7.84
C LEU A 270 2.52 1.33 8.59
N ASN A 271 2.74 0.31 9.39
CA ASN A 271 3.96 0.16 10.17
C ASN A 271 5.11 -0.38 9.33
N GLY A 272 4.82 -1.36 8.47
CA GLY A 272 5.79 -1.97 7.62
C GLY A 272 5.17 -2.86 6.57
N GLY A 273 5.96 -3.21 5.56
CA GLY A 273 5.52 -4.14 4.52
C GLY A 273 6.68 -4.64 3.69
N ALA A 274 6.64 -5.92 3.36
CA ALA A 274 7.59 -6.58 2.49
C ALA A 274 6.86 -7.29 1.36
N HIS A 275 7.27 -7.02 0.14
CA HIS A 275 6.98 -7.87 -1.02
C HIS A 275 8.01 -9.01 -1.00
N ALA A 276 7.62 -10.14 -0.42
CA ALA A 276 8.55 -11.21 -0.07
C ALA A 276 9.06 -11.99 -1.29
N ASN A 277 8.15 -12.35 -2.20
CA ASN A 277 8.47 -13.06 -3.42
C ASN A 277 7.66 -12.53 -4.61
N PRO A 278 8.12 -12.78 -5.85
CA PRO A 278 7.40 -12.35 -7.05
C PRO A 278 6.07 -13.10 -7.22
N CYS A 279 5.05 -12.37 -7.68
CA CYS A 279 3.76 -12.87 -8.11
C CYS A 279 3.63 -12.72 -9.63
N PHE A 280 3.01 -13.69 -10.29
CA PHE A 280 2.77 -13.70 -11.73
C PHE A 280 1.31 -14.02 -12.05
N SER A 281 0.88 -13.73 -13.27
CA SER A 281 -0.43 -14.16 -13.77
C SER A 281 -0.55 -15.68 -13.70
N GLY A 282 -1.70 -16.17 -13.24
CA GLY A 282 -1.96 -17.58 -12.95
C GLY A 282 -1.67 -18.00 -11.51
N ASP A 283 -0.91 -17.22 -10.72
CA ASP A 283 -0.79 -17.47 -9.28
C ASP A 283 -2.15 -17.23 -8.60
N THR A 284 -2.53 -18.09 -7.66
CA THR A 284 -3.72 -17.88 -6.83
C THR A 284 -3.30 -17.30 -5.49
N VAL A 285 -3.74 -16.08 -5.23
CA VAL A 285 -3.48 -15.38 -3.97
C VAL A 285 -4.50 -15.83 -2.93
N LYS A 286 -4.02 -16.23 -1.77
CA LYS A 286 -4.76 -16.44 -0.53
C LYS A 286 -4.23 -15.52 0.55
N ALA A 287 -5.01 -15.28 1.59
CA ALA A 287 -4.60 -14.39 2.67
C ALA A 287 -5.05 -14.91 4.05
N TRP A 288 -4.30 -14.51 5.07
CA TRP A 288 -4.66 -14.65 6.47
C TRP A 288 -4.18 -13.42 7.24
N THR A 289 -4.77 -13.16 8.39
CA THR A 289 -4.42 -12.03 9.24
C THR A 289 -4.16 -12.48 10.67
N GLU A 290 -3.12 -11.92 11.30
CA GLU A 290 -2.86 -12.02 12.73
C GLU A 290 -3.21 -10.68 13.41
N VAL A 291 -3.92 -10.73 14.51
CA VAL A 291 -4.21 -9.55 15.34
C VAL A 291 -2.98 -9.29 16.24
N LEU A 292 -2.25 -8.22 15.95
CA LEU A 292 -1.01 -7.90 16.69
C LEU A 292 -1.25 -7.05 17.93
N ASP A 293 -2.26 -6.15 17.87
CA ASP A 293 -2.56 -5.22 18.96
C ASP A 293 -3.98 -4.64 18.81
N ARG A 294 -4.48 -4.03 19.89
CA ARG A 294 -5.76 -3.32 19.93
C ARG A 294 -5.60 -2.02 20.69
N ALA A 295 -6.26 -0.98 20.22
CA ALA A 295 -6.23 0.31 20.89
C ALA A 295 -7.59 1.00 20.87
N ASP A 296 -7.89 1.71 21.94
CA ASP A 296 -9.01 2.65 21.97
C ASP A 296 -8.66 3.90 21.18
N THR A 297 -9.69 4.54 20.62
CA THR A 297 -9.55 5.83 19.94
C THR A 297 -10.39 6.90 20.63
N SER A 298 -10.19 8.16 20.25
CA SER A 298 -10.99 9.26 20.78
C SER A 298 -12.34 9.45 20.08
N ALA A 299 -12.61 8.72 18.99
CA ALA A 299 -13.85 8.83 18.24
C ALA A 299 -14.95 7.92 18.83
N PRO A 300 -16.23 8.37 18.82
CA PRO A 300 -17.33 7.60 19.41
C PRO A 300 -17.52 6.24 18.74
N GLY A 301 -17.52 5.16 19.52
CA GLY A 301 -17.73 3.79 19.05
C GLY A 301 -16.63 3.24 18.14
N VAL A 302 -15.46 3.89 18.05
CA VAL A 302 -14.36 3.51 17.16
C VAL A 302 -13.19 2.96 17.96
N GLY A 303 -12.78 1.73 17.66
CA GLY A 303 -11.53 1.13 18.08
C GLY A 303 -10.54 1.02 16.92
N ALA A 304 -9.31 0.65 17.22
CA ALA A 304 -8.28 0.35 16.23
C ALA A 304 -7.70 -1.04 16.46
N LEU A 305 -7.49 -1.79 15.37
CA LEU A 305 -6.77 -3.06 15.35
C LEU A 305 -5.44 -2.88 14.60
N ARG A 306 -4.36 -3.37 15.19
CA ARG A 306 -3.10 -3.59 14.48
C ARG A 306 -3.10 -5.00 13.92
N LEU A 307 -2.95 -5.11 12.63
CA LEU A 307 -3.15 -6.32 11.87
C LEU A 307 -1.90 -6.63 11.04
N ARG A 308 -1.50 -7.91 11.05
CA ARG A 308 -0.49 -8.43 10.14
C ARG A 308 -1.19 -9.22 9.06
N LEU A 309 -1.27 -8.68 7.86
CA LEU A 309 -1.87 -9.32 6.69
C LEU A 309 -0.77 -10.02 5.89
N VAL A 310 -0.91 -11.32 5.71
CA VAL A 310 -0.01 -12.13 4.90
C VAL A 310 -0.73 -12.66 3.69
N ALA A 311 -0.15 -12.43 2.50
CA ALA A 311 -0.61 -13.06 1.27
C ALA A 311 0.35 -14.18 0.84
N THR A 312 -0.22 -15.28 0.35
CA THR A 312 0.52 -16.46 -0.11
C THR A 312 0.05 -16.92 -1.47
N LYS A 313 0.91 -17.68 -2.19
CA LYS A 313 0.50 -18.46 -3.37
C LYS A 313 -0.06 -19.80 -2.92
N GLY A 314 -1.32 -20.06 -3.21
CA GLY A 314 -1.95 -21.34 -2.82
C GLY A 314 -2.01 -21.53 -1.30
N ALA A 315 -1.58 -22.67 -0.79
CA ALA A 315 -1.70 -23.00 0.63
C ALA A 315 -0.76 -22.16 1.52
N HIS A 316 -1.22 -21.88 2.74
CA HIS A 316 -0.40 -21.17 3.73
C HIS A 316 0.76 -22.04 4.23
N PRO A 317 2.01 -21.55 4.19
CA PRO A 317 3.13 -22.27 4.75
C PRO A 317 3.03 -22.32 6.29
N LYS A 318 3.54 -23.38 6.91
CA LYS A 318 3.56 -23.54 8.37
C LYS A 318 4.40 -22.48 9.09
N SER A 319 5.38 -21.92 8.38
CA SER A 319 6.24 -20.83 8.87
C SER A 319 6.42 -19.83 7.74
N LEU A 320 6.41 -18.53 8.08
CA LEU A 320 6.66 -17.47 7.10
C LEU A 320 8.11 -17.44 6.62
N ARG A 321 9.02 -17.93 7.44
CA ARG A 321 10.46 -17.92 7.16
C ARG A 321 11.05 -19.31 7.32
N ASP A 322 12.05 -19.59 6.51
CA ASP A 322 12.87 -20.80 6.60
C ASP A 322 13.91 -20.70 7.73
N GLY A 323 14.72 -21.74 7.87
CA GLY A 323 15.78 -21.81 8.89
C GLY A 323 16.88 -20.75 8.72
N ASP A 324 17.05 -20.18 7.53
CA ASP A 324 17.98 -19.09 7.22
C ASP A 324 17.36 -17.69 7.44
N GLY A 325 16.11 -17.63 7.89
CA GLY A 325 15.37 -16.38 8.12
C GLY A 325 14.82 -15.72 6.85
N LYS A 326 14.90 -16.36 5.69
CA LYS A 326 14.31 -15.90 4.43
C LYS A 326 12.82 -16.25 4.40
N TYR A 327 12.02 -15.41 3.73
CA TYR A 327 10.62 -15.75 3.50
C TYR A 327 10.49 -17.06 2.70
N HIS A 328 9.55 -17.91 3.13
CA HIS A 328 9.15 -19.08 2.35
C HIS A 328 8.73 -18.65 0.93
N SER A 329 9.01 -19.47 -0.08
CA SER A 329 8.76 -19.14 -1.51
C SER A 329 7.32 -18.78 -1.84
N ASP A 330 6.38 -19.29 -1.06
CA ASP A 330 4.95 -19.06 -1.26
C ASP A 330 4.43 -17.78 -0.59
N VAL A 331 5.21 -17.13 0.26
CA VAL A 331 4.83 -15.84 0.87
C VAL A 331 5.05 -14.73 -0.14
N LEU A 332 3.98 -14.03 -0.53
CA LEU A 332 4.00 -12.90 -1.46
C LEU A 332 4.12 -11.56 -0.76
N LEU A 333 3.40 -11.42 0.35
CA LEU A 333 3.26 -10.18 1.11
C LEU A 333 3.28 -10.47 2.61
N ASP A 334 3.91 -9.59 3.36
CA ASP A 334 3.84 -9.49 4.82
C ASP A 334 3.66 -8.01 5.16
N LEU A 335 2.46 -7.61 5.61
CA LEU A 335 2.06 -6.21 5.80
C LEU A 335 1.57 -6.00 7.23
N ASP A 336 2.12 -5.02 7.95
CA ASP A 336 1.72 -4.61 9.30
C ASP A 336 1.05 -3.23 9.23
N TYR A 337 -0.23 -3.16 9.60
CA TYR A 337 -1.03 -1.94 9.47
C TYR A 337 -2.06 -1.79 10.59
N TRP A 338 -2.58 -0.57 10.74
CA TRP A 338 -3.68 -0.24 11.62
C TRP A 338 -4.96 0.02 10.84
N ALA A 339 -6.06 -0.56 11.30
CA ALA A 339 -7.41 -0.32 10.77
C ALA A 339 -8.40 0.07 11.86
N LEU A 340 -9.32 0.99 11.53
CA LEU A 340 -10.42 1.37 12.39
C LEU A 340 -11.59 0.39 12.26
N ILE A 341 -12.19 0.07 13.41
CA ILE A 341 -13.26 -0.93 13.54
C ILE A 341 -14.29 -0.43 14.57
N PRO A 342 -15.60 -0.76 14.44
CA PRO A 342 -16.59 -0.43 15.47
C PRO A 342 -16.33 -1.20 16.76
N GLN A 343 -16.55 -0.52 17.91
CA GLN A 343 -16.52 -1.09 19.26
C GLN A 343 -17.78 -1.85 19.62
#